data_9bc16f4218dd4329b3e446849db082dc
#
_entry.id   9bc16f4218dd4329b3e446849db082dc
#
_cell.length_a   1.000
_cell.length_b   1.000
_cell.length_c   1.000
_cell.angle_alpha   90.00
_cell.angle_beta   90.00
_cell.angle_gamma   90.00
#
_symmetry.space_group_name_H-M   'P 1'
#
loop_
_entity.id
_entity.type
_entity.pdbx_description
1 polymer ?
#
loop_
_entity_poly.entity_id
_entity_poly.type
_entity_poly.pdbx_seq_one_letter_code
_entity_poly.pdbx_strand_id
1 'polypeptide(L)'
;MGGQRPGWAVVRLATAQEVLDLDPDLSLIPDAMVGAIGAHPEGSAHAFEMRTFAPGVGVAEDPVCGSMNASVGQWLVGTGEVRGPYRVTQGARLGRAGDITITPDADGDVWVGGATTTLFRGTALL
;
A
#
# COMPACT_ATOMS: atom_id res chain seq x y z
N MET A 1 -4.86 18.01 22.88
CA MET A 1 -5.19 16.58 22.90
C MET A 1 -4.73 15.97 21.59
N GLY A 2 -3.69 15.16 21.63
CA GLY A 2 -3.25 14.41 20.46
C GLY A 2 -4.24 13.31 20.14
N GLY A 3 -5.10 13.52 19.12
CA GLY A 3 -5.87 12.44 18.54
C GLY A 3 -4.90 11.40 17.98
N GLN A 4 -4.91 10.17 18.47
CA GLN A 4 -4.22 9.08 17.81
C GLN A 4 -4.82 8.97 16.39
N ARG A 5 -3.98 9.14 15.37
CA ARG A 5 -4.41 8.84 14.01
C ARG A 5 -4.71 7.34 13.99
N PRO A 6 -5.87 6.93 13.45
CA PRO A 6 -6.13 5.51 13.29
C PRO A 6 -4.99 4.92 12.46
N GLY A 7 -4.32 3.93 13.00
CA GLY A 7 -3.30 3.19 12.29
C GLY A 7 -3.91 2.31 11.21
N TRP A 8 -3.13 1.98 10.19
CA TRP A 8 -3.52 0.98 9.23
C TRP A 8 -3.52 -0.41 9.86
N ALA A 9 -4.58 -1.16 9.67
CA ALA A 9 -4.57 -2.60 9.88
C ALA A 9 -4.14 -3.30 8.58
N VAL A 10 -3.35 -4.36 8.68
CA VAL A 10 -2.90 -5.12 7.51
C VAL A 10 -3.27 -6.58 7.67
N VAL A 11 -3.88 -7.13 6.64
CA VAL A 11 -4.17 -8.57 6.51
C VAL A 11 -3.19 -9.17 5.52
N ARG A 12 -2.45 -10.17 5.95
CA ARG A 12 -1.58 -10.93 5.07
C ARG A 12 -2.29 -12.18 4.55
N LEU A 13 -2.35 -12.29 3.23
CA LEU A 13 -2.84 -13.47 2.51
C LEU A 13 -1.65 -14.24 1.91
N ALA A 14 -1.88 -15.49 1.55
CA ALA A 14 -0.81 -16.33 1.05
C ALA A 14 -0.34 -15.90 -0.35
N THR A 15 -1.27 -15.44 -1.19
CA THR A 15 -0.98 -15.13 -2.59
C THR A 15 -1.55 -13.79 -3.04
N ALA A 16 -0.95 -13.22 -4.08
CA ALA A 16 -1.47 -12.05 -4.78
C ALA A 16 -2.88 -12.29 -5.33
N GLN A 17 -3.16 -13.52 -5.80
CA GLN A 17 -4.47 -13.86 -6.35
C GLN A 17 -5.56 -13.80 -5.27
N GLU A 18 -5.28 -14.27 -4.07
CA GLU A 18 -6.23 -14.15 -2.95
C GLU A 18 -6.53 -12.69 -2.61
N VAL A 19 -5.55 -11.79 -2.72
CA VAL A 19 -5.78 -10.34 -2.55
C VAL A 19 -6.69 -9.81 -3.64
N LEU A 20 -6.44 -10.18 -4.90
CA LEU A 20 -7.27 -9.76 -6.04
C LEU A 20 -8.70 -10.30 -5.95
N ASP A 21 -8.90 -11.48 -5.39
CA ASP A 21 -10.21 -12.13 -5.28
C ASP A 21 -11.05 -11.62 -4.10
N LEU A 22 -10.49 -10.79 -3.22
CA LEU A 22 -11.24 -10.21 -2.11
C LEU A 22 -12.45 -9.42 -2.62
N ASP A 23 -13.59 -9.63 -1.98
CA ASP A 23 -14.82 -8.87 -2.19
C ASP A 23 -15.44 -8.52 -0.81
N PRO A 24 -14.80 -7.61 -0.06
CA PRO A 24 -15.23 -7.32 1.30
C PRO A 24 -16.52 -6.51 1.32
N ASP A 25 -17.43 -6.87 2.23
CA ASP A 25 -18.59 -6.04 2.56
C ASP A 25 -18.14 -4.91 3.52
N LEU A 26 -17.80 -3.76 2.96
CA LEU A 26 -17.32 -2.62 3.72
C LEU A 26 -18.39 -2.00 4.62
N SER A 27 -19.66 -2.30 4.40
CA SER A 27 -20.75 -1.83 5.27
C SER A 27 -20.68 -2.44 6.68
N LEU A 28 -20.01 -3.58 6.83
CA LEU A 28 -19.75 -4.23 8.11
C LEU A 28 -18.59 -3.60 8.88
N ILE A 29 -17.76 -2.82 8.21
CA ILE A 29 -16.55 -2.19 8.77
C ILE A 29 -16.45 -0.71 8.32
N PRO A 30 -17.47 0.12 8.59
CA PRO A 30 -17.57 1.46 8.00
C PRO A 30 -16.45 2.41 8.40
N ASP A 31 -15.80 2.16 9.54
CA ASP A 31 -14.70 2.99 10.05
C ASP A 31 -13.31 2.40 9.77
N ALA A 32 -13.25 1.33 8.98
CA ALA A 32 -12.00 0.62 8.77
C ALA A 32 -11.01 1.40 7.89
N MET A 33 -9.74 1.18 8.20
CA MET A 33 -8.60 1.52 7.36
C MET A 33 -7.72 0.27 7.30
N VAL A 34 -7.92 -0.55 6.28
CA VAL A 34 -7.31 -1.87 6.19
C VAL A 34 -6.68 -2.11 4.82
N GLY A 35 -5.50 -2.68 4.83
CA GLY A 35 -4.82 -3.17 3.64
C GLY A 35 -4.75 -4.69 3.61
N ALA A 36 -4.77 -5.25 2.44
CA ALA A 36 -4.49 -6.65 2.20
C ALA A 36 -3.25 -6.77 1.32
N ILE A 37 -2.33 -7.66 1.69
CA ILE A 37 -1.10 -7.92 0.94
C ILE A 37 -0.91 -9.42 0.74
N GLY A 38 -0.47 -9.81 -0.45
CA GLY A 38 -0.13 -11.19 -0.79
C GLY A 38 0.98 -11.26 -1.81
N ALA A 39 1.78 -12.32 -1.74
CA ALA A 39 2.94 -12.47 -2.61
C ALA A 39 2.55 -12.86 -4.03
N HIS A 40 3.20 -12.24 -5.01
CA HIS A 40 3.24 -12.76 -6.38
C HIS A 40 4.10 -14.02 -6.45
N PRO A 41 3.93 -14.85 -7.50
CA PRO A 41 4.78 -16.02 -7.68
C PRO A 41 6.26 -15.63 -7.69
N GLU A 42 7.10 -16.51 -7.18
CA GLU A 42 8.55 -16.34 -7.21
C GLU A 42 9.05 -16.05 -8.63
N GLY A 43 9.98 -15.12 -8.78
CA GLY A 43 10.49 -14.68 -10.08
C GLY A 43 9.66 -13.61 -10.78
N SER A 44 8.52 -13.20 -10.22
CA SER A 44 7.73 -12.08 -10.74
C SER A 44 8.47 -10.75 -10.59
N ALA A 45 8.21 -9.80 -11.51
CA ALA A 45 8.77 -8.46 -11.45
C ALA A 45 8.31 -7.68 -10.22
N HIS A 46 7.13 -7.98 -9.70
CA HIS A 46 6.57 -7.42 -8.48
C HIS A 46 6.55 -8.50 -7.39
N ALA A 47 6.91 -8.11 -6.18
CA ALA A 47 6.93 -9.01 -5.03
C ALA A 47 5.52 -9.25 -4.47
N PHE A 48 4.72 -8.20 -4.42
CA PHE A 48 3.42 -8.24 -3.75
C PHE A 48 2.32 -7.55 -4.57
N GLU A 49 1.09 -8.05 -4.41
CA GLU A 49 -0.15 -7.33 -4.71
C GLU A 49 -0.67 -6.72 -3.42
N MET A 50 -1.16 -5.48 -3.49
CA MET A 50 -1.80 -4.79 -2.38
C MET A 50 -3.16 -4.24 -2.79
N ARG A 51 -4.10 -4.27 -1.85
CA ARG A 51 -5.35 -3.51 -1.93
C ARG A 51 -5.56 -2.77 -0.62
N THR A 52 -6.11 -1.57 -0.71
CA THR A 52 -6.32 -0.69 0.44
C THR A 52 -7.77 -0.26 0.48
N PHE A 53 -8.44 -0.56 1.59
CA PHE A 53 -9.83 -0.21 1.85
C PHE A 53 -9.88 0.80 2.99
N ALA A 54 -10.45 1.96 2.74
CA ALA A 54 -10.48 3.06 3.70
C ALA A 54 -11.88 3.71 3.81
N PRO A 55 -12.94 2.95 4.06
CA PRO A 55 -14.28 3.52 4.21
C PRO A 55 -14.32 4.55 5.35
N GLY A 56 -13.51 4.39 6.39
CA GLY A 56 -13.42 5.33 7.51
C GLY A 56 -13.03 6.77 7.14
N VAL A 57 -12.44 6.98 5.95
CA VAL A 57 -12.14 8.30 5.39
C VAL A 57 -12.89 8.58 4.09
N GLY A 58 -13.96 7.81 3.83
CA GLY A 58 -14.82 8.01 2.66
C GLY A 58 -14.29 7.43 1.35
N VAL A 59 -13.28 6.57 1.41
CA VAL A 59 -12.68 5.91 0.23
C VAL A 59 -12.92 4.42 0.33
N ALA A 60 -13.79 3.87 -0.53
CA ALA A 60 -14.08 2.44 -0.50
C ALA A 60 -12.83 1.62 -0.79
N GLU A 61 -12.12 1.94 -1.86
CA GLU A 61 -10.83 1.35 -2.21
C GLU A 61 -9.93 2.43 -2.83
N ASP A 62 -8.68 2.50 -2.37
CA ASP A 62 -7.68 3.43 -2.88
C ASP A 62 -6.84 2.73 -3.97
N PRO A 63 -6.77 3.26 -5.20
CA PRO A 63 -6.01 2.63 -6.28
C PRO A 63 -4.50 2.58 -6.03
N VAL A 64 -3.94 3.55 -5.30
CA VAL A 64 -2.53 3.57 -4.88
C VAL A 64 -2.44 4.31 -3.55
N CYS A 65 -2.03 3.63 -2.51
CA CYS A 65 -1.94 4.21 -1.18
C CYS A 65 -0.49 4.25 -0.69
N GLY A 66 0.11 5.44 -0.70
CA GLY A 66 1.49 5.65 -0.26
C GLY A 66 1.70 5.34 1.22
N SER A 67 0.81 5.78 2.09
CA SER A 67 0.92 5.58 3.54
C SER A 67 0.79 4.11 3.95
N MET A 68 -0.10 3.36 3.29
CA MET A 68 -0.24 1.92 3.54
C MET A 68 1.02 1.18 3.08
N ASN A 69 1.51 1.48 1.88
CA ASN A 69 2.74 0.88 1.35
C ASN A 69 3.95 1.20 2.23
N ALA A 70 4.05 2.42 2.76
CA ALA A 70 5.10 2.79 3.71
C ALA A 70 5.01 1.98 5.01
N SER A 71 3.81 1.86 5.57
CA SER A 71 3.58 1.10 6.82
C SER A 71 3.91 -0.39 6.65
N VAL A 72 3.47 -0.99 5.54
CA VAL A 72 3.79 -2.39 5.21
C VAL A 72 5.28 -2.56 4.96
N GLY A 73 5.91 -1.62 4.27
CA GLY A 73 7.36 -1.62 4.04
C GLY A 73 8.15 -1.62 5.35
N GLN A 74 7.79 -0.76 6.28
CA GLN A 74 8.40 -0.72 7.61
C GLN A 74 8.22 -2.05 8.37
N TRP A 75 7.04 -2.63 8.28
CA TRP A 75 6.75 -3.92 8.90
C TRP A 75 7.60 -5.05 8.31
N LEU A 76 7.64 -5.18 6.98
CA LEU A 76 8.39 -6.24 6.29
C LEU A 76 9.90 -6.12 6.49
N VAL A 77 10.42 -4.89 6.50
CA VAL A 77 11.84 -4.63 6.82
C VAL A 77 12.13 -4.91 8.29
N GLY A 78 11.27 -4.46 9.18
CA GLY A 78 11.42 -4.65 10.63
C GLY A 78 11.41 -6.12 11.05
N THR A 79 10.68 -6.98 10.36
CA THR A 79 10.65 -8.43 10.59
C THR A 79 11.81 -9.18 9.90
N GLY A 80 12.58 -8.49 9.05
CA GLY A 80 13.66 -9.10 8.26
C GLY A 80 13.18 -9.93 7.07
N GLU A 81 11.90 -9.88 6.75
CA GLU A 81 11.34 -10.59 5.59
C GLU A 81 11.83 -9.99 4.27
N VAL A 82 11.98 -8.68 4.24
CA VAL A 82 12.53 -7.92 3.10
C VAL A 82 13.78 -7.19 3.55
N ARG A 83 14.84 -7.27 2.75
CA ARG A 83 16.15 -6.65 3.05
C ARG A 83 16.62 -5.64 2.01
N GLY A 84 15.90 -5.51 0.91
CA GLY A 84 16.25 -4.61 -0.18
C GLY A 84 15.02 -4.06 -0.88
N PRO A 85 15.21 -3.32 -1.98
CA PRO A 85 14.11 -2.76 -2.76
C PRO A 85 13.19 -3.85 -3.30
N TYR A 86 11.89 -3.55 -3.34
CA TYR A 86 10.89 -4.41 -3.96
C TYR A 86 9.80 -3.57 -4.61
N ARG A 87 9.01 -4.19 -5.48
CA ARG A 87 7.90 -3.54 -6.18
C ARG A 87 6.58 -4.16 -5.78
N VAL A 88 5.56 -3.32 -5.78
CA VAL A 88 4.18 -3.68 -5.42
C VAL A 88 3.25 -3.26 -6.55
N THR A 89 2.30 -4.13 -6.89
CA THR A 89 1.16 -3.79 -7.75
C THR A 89 -0.06 -3.45 -6.90
N GLN A 90 -0.82 -2.43 -7.32
CA GLN A 90 -2.06 -2.02 -6.65
C GLN A 90 -3.02 -1.39 -7.64
N GLY A 91 -4.32 -1.54 -7.41
CA GLY A 91 -5.37 -0.85 -8.16
C GLY A 91 -5.99 -1.64 -9.31
N ALA A 92 -5.56 -2.87 -9.55
CA ALA A 92 -6.06 -3.68 -10.67
C ALA A 92 -7.58 -3.88 -10.65
N ARG A 93 -8.18 -4.06 -9.48
CA ARG A 93 -9.63 -4.21 -9.31
C ARG A 93 -10.42 -2.93 -9.61
N LEU A 94 -9.75 -1.80 -9.66
CA LEU A 94 -10.30 -0.48 -10.04
C LEU A 94 -9.94 -0.09 -11.48
N GLY A 95 -9.39 -1.01 -12.26
CA GLY A 95 -8.92 -0.73 -13.62
C GLY A 95 -7.69 0.17 -13.66
N ARG A 96 -6.89 0.20 -12.61
CA ARG A 96 -5.65 0.98 -12.48
C ARG A 96 -4.43 0.06 -12.49
N ALA A 97 -3.30 0.60 -12.86
CA ALA A 97 -2.03 -0.11 -12.93
C ALA A 97 -0.99 0.58 -12.02
N GLY A 98 -1.26 0.59 -10.73
CA GLY A 98 -0.34 1.12 -9.74
C GLY A 98 0.93 0.28 -9.68
N ASP A 99 2.07 0.92 -9.80
CA ASP A 99 3.40 0.33 -9.74
C ASP A 99 4.23 1.12 -8.73
N ILE A 100 4.46 0.51 -7.59
CA ILE A 100 5.05 1.16 -6.43
C ILE A 100 6.40 0.51 -6.13
N THR A 101 7.41 1.33 -5.92
CA THR A 101 8.74 0.87 -5.49
C THR A 101 8.92 1.21 -4.01
N ILE A 102 9.31 0.23 -3.23
CA ILE A 102 9.67 0.37 -1.82
C ILE A 102 11.18 0.19 -1.70
N THR A 103 11.84 1.19 -1.13
CA THR A 103 13.30 1.17 -0.98
C THR A 103 13.66 1.47 0.47
N PRO A 104 14.09 0.44 1.24
CA PRO A 104 14.69 0.67 2.55
C PRO A 104 16.08 1.28 2.38
N ASP A 105 16.44 2.20 3.26
CA ASP A 105 17.77 2.78 3.29
C ASP A 105 18.61 2.26 4.48
N ALA A 106 19.86 2.72 4.55
CA ALA A 106 20.79 2.29 5.58
C ALA A 106 20.42 2.80 7.00
N ASP A 107 19.63 3.84 7.08
CA ASP A 107 19.17 4.45 8.35
C ASP A 107 17.90 3.78 8.89
N GLY A 108 17.33 2.86 8.12
CA GLY A 108 16.10 2.14 8.45
C GLY A 108 14.83 2.85 8.00
N ASP A 109 14.96 3.93 7.26
CA ASP A 109 13.81 4.59 6.64
C ASP A 109 13.34 3.82 5.40
N VAL A 110 12.06 3.96 5.12
CA VAL A 110 11.43 3.32 3.95
C VAL A 110 10.91 4.39 3.01
N TRP A 111 11.42 4.37 1.79
CA TRP A 111 11.05 5.27 0.73
C TRP A 111 10.01 4.63 -0.18
N VAL A 112 8.92 5.36 -0.43
CA VAL A 112 7.87 4.94 -1.36
C VAL A 112 7.97 5.78 -2.62
N GLY A 113 8.11 5.13 -3.75
CA GLY A 113 8.23 5.78 -5.06
C GLY A 113 7.24 5.25 -6.08
N GLY A 114 6.98 6.05 -7.08
CA GLY A 114 6.13 5.69 -8.20
C GLY A 114 6.29 6.68 -9.36
N ALA A 115 5.78 6.32 -10.52
CA ALA A 115 5.76 7.19 -11.69
C ALA A 115 4.86 8.40 -11.45
N THR A 116 5.28 9.56 -11.90
CA THR A 116 4.51 10.80 -11.83
C THR A 116 4.51 11.54 -13.17
N THR A 117 3.44 12.31 -13.40
CA THR A 117 3.35 13.24 -14.54
C THR A 117 3.18 14.64 -13.98
N THR A 118 4.10 15.55 -14.32
CA THR A 118 4.00 16.93 -13.89
C THR A 118 3.01 17.69 -14.78
N LEU A 119 1.91 18.15 -14.20
CA LEU A 119 0.91 18.97 -14.87
C LEU A 119 1.13 20.46 -14.61
N PHE A 120 1.57 20.81 -13.42
CA PHE A 120 1.80 22.19 -13.01
C PHE A 120 3.12 22.32 -12.27
N ARG A 121 3.79 23.44 -12.47
CA ARG A 121 5.01 23.80 -11.72
C ARG A 121 4.90 25.25 -11.31
N GLY A 122 5.15 25.55 -10.04
CA GLY A 122 5.07 26.91 -9.51
C GLY A 122 5.66 27.00 -8.11
N THR A 123 5.52 28.17 -7.53
CA THR A 123 5.94 28.48 -6.15
C THR A 123 4.75 28.93 -5.33
N ALA A 124 4.76 28.66 -4.06
CA ALA A 124 3.80 29.15 -3.11
C ALA A 124 4.50 29.88 -1.94
N LEU A 125 3.87 30.93 -1.45
CA LEU A 125 4.27 31.57 -0.20
C LEU A 125 3.41 30.99 0.92
N LEU A 126 4.08 30.44 1.94
CA LEU A 126 3.45 29.85 3.13
C LEU A 126 3.55 30.77 4.32
#